data_97d28a45a02a7dba98360c182ea8a2f8
#
_entry.id   97d28a45a02a7dba98360c182ea8a2f8
#
_cell.length_a   1.000
_cell.length_b   1.000
_cell.length_c   1.000
_cell.angle_alpha   90.00
_cell.angle_beta   90.00
_cell.angle_gamma   90.00
#
_symmetry.space_group_name_H-M   'P 1'
#
loop_
_entity.id
_entity.type
_entity.pdbx_description
1 polymer ?
#
loop_
_entity_poly.entity_id
_entity_poly.type
_entity_poly.pdbx_seq_one_letter_code
_entity_poly.pdbx_strand_id
1 'polypeptide(L)'
;MFFRRKSLAISEDMAHWITECFDWYESNFTTCEGPVLPNKAFFKAGKGNDQATAEAVMADVTQLIGFDLPIDLVPLERLPAEFRHSYQSSSEVAGTYRESEGARMIEYDPEMMSRPIEFISTLAHEVMHAQLWGLEDQMPGGIEMHELATDLCAVIAGFGVFQMQGADQSGWAGYLTQETRGAALAYYLKTRDLTDMVVEPYLSSRCRKHLRRGWATW
;
A
#
# COMPACT_ATOMS: atom_id res chain seq x y z
N MET A 1 -3.20 24.17 -36.22
CA MET A 1 -3.21 24.19 -34.75
C MET A 1 -3.23 22.72 -34.28
N PHE A 2 -2.07 22.15 -33.96
CA PHE A 2 -2.01 20.74 -33.50
C PHE A 2 -2.44 20.69 -32.06
N PHE A 3 -3.61 20.15 -31.80
CA PHE A 3 -4.01 19.76 -30.44
C PHE A 3 -3.09 18.62 -29.99
N ARG A 4 -2.11 18.94 -29.16
CA ARG A 4 -1.28 17.96 -28.47
C ARG A 4 -2.22 17.20 -27.54
N ARG A 5 -2.64 15.96 -27.90
CA ARG A 5 -3.34 15.06 -27.00
C ARG A 5 -2.54 15.00 -25.71
N LYS A 6 -3.13 15.43 -24.59
CA LYS A 6 -2.52 15.26 -23.27
C LYS A 6 -2.26 13.77 -23.12
N SER A 7 -1.01 13.35 -23.01
CA SER A 7 -0.68 11.96 -22.72
C SER A 7 -1.21 11.68 -21.32
N LEU A 8 -2.20 10.79 -21.20
CA LEU A 8 -2.68 10.29 -19.94
C LEU A 8 -1.51 9.67 -19.15
N ALA A 9 -1.57 9.72 -17.81
CA ALA A 9 -0.53 9.12 -16.98
C ALA A 9 -0.52 7.58 -17.09
N ILE A 10 -1.69 7.00 -17.33
CA ILE A 10 -1.95 5.56 -17.48
C ILE A 10 -2.85 5.32 -18.69
N SER A 11 -3.00 4.05 -19.12
CA SER A 11 -3.92 3.67 -20.19
C SER A 11 -5.40 3.81 -19.77
N GLU A 12 -6.29 3.90 -20.75
CA GLU A 12 -7.74 3.94 -20.50
C GLU A 12 -8.23 2.65 -19.79
N ASP A 13 -7.71 1.48 -20.18
CA ASP A 13 -8.03 0.20 -19.54
C ASP A 13 -7.59 0.19 -18.06
N MET A 14 -6.38 0.70 -17.76
CA MET A 14 -5.91 0.81 -16.38
C MET A 14 -6.75 1.79 -15.56
N ALA A 15 -7.19 2.90 -16.16
CA ALA A 15 -8.06 3.86 -15.50
C ALA A 15 -9.43 3.22 -15.19
N HIS A 16 -9.99 2.46 -16.15
CA HIS A 16 -11.24 1.74 -15.94
C HIS A 16 -11.11 0.69 -14.83
N TRP A 17 -10.08 -0.14 -14.87
CA TRP A 17 -9.81 -1.12 -13.82
C TRP A 17 -9.67 -0.49 -12.41
N ILE A 18 -9.00 0.66 -12.30
CA ILE A 18 -8.93 1.40 -11.04
C ILE A 18 -10.34 1.76 -10.55
N THR A 19 -11.20 2.32 -11.41
CA THR A 19 -12.57 2.70 -11.00
C THR A 19 -13.39 1.49 -10.58
N GLU A 20 -13.31 0.37 -11.30
CA GLU A 20 -13.97 -0.88 -10.93
C GLU A 20 -13.50 -1.40 -9.55
N CYS A 21 -12.19 -1.34 -9.27
CA CYS A 21 -11.66 -1.74 -7.96
C CYS A 21 -12.13 -0.81 -6.83
N PHE A 22 -12.24 0.50 -7.07
CA PHE A 22 -12.80 1.43 -6.08
C PHE A 22 -14.26 1.09 -5.77
N ASP A 23 -15.10 0.95 -6.81
CA ASP A 23 -16.51 0.62 -6.66
C ASP A 23 -16.71 -0.72 -5.94
N TRP A 24 -15.90 -1.73 -6.31
CA TRP A 24 -15.94 -3.04 -5.68
C TRP A 24 -15.52 -2.98 -4.20
N TYR A 25 -14.38 -2.35 -3.91
CA TYR A 25 -13.86 -2.29 -2.54
C TYR A 25 -14.80 -1.50 -1.61
N GLU A 26 -15.26 -0.33 -2.03
CA GLU A 26 -16.17 0.52 -1.24
C GLU A 26 -17.56 -0.11 -1.04
N SER A 27 -17.95 -1.04 -1.92
CA SER A 27 -19.19 -1.83 -1.75
C SER A 27 -19.06 -2.98 -0.75
N ASN A 28 -17.83 -3.45 -0.49
CA ASN A 28 -17.58 -4.61 0.37
C ASN A 28 -16.96 -4.23 1.73
N PHE A 29 -16.25 -3.10 1.81
CA PHE A 29 -15.49 -2.70 3.00
C PHE A 29 -15.74 -1.25 3.37
N THR A 30 -15.58 -0.95 4.66
CA THR A 30 -15.57 0.44 5.14
C THR A 30 -14.22 1.09 4.79
N THR A 31 -14.25 2.33 4.31
CA THR A 31 -13.05 3.11 3.97
C THR A 31 -12.91 4.34 4.84
N CYS A 32 -11.68 4.85 4.97
CA CYS A 32 -11.43 6.12 5.61
C CYS A 32 -12.03 7.29 4.80
N GLU A 33 -12.57 8.30 5.47
CA GLU A 33 -13.08 9.52 4.83
C GLU A 33 -11.97 10.37 4.18
N GLY A 34 -10.71 10.18 4.60
CA GLY A 34 -9.55 10.89 4.07
C GLY A 34 -8.27 10.06 4.12
N PRO A 35 -7.17 10.56 3.52
CA PRO A 35 -5.93 9.80 3.46
C PRO A 35 -5.29 9.62 4.83
N VAL A 36 -4.80 8.42 5.10
CA VAL A 36 -3.96 8.12 6.25
C VAL A 36 -2.60 8.80 6.05
N LEU A 37 -2.20 9.61 7.02
CA LEU A 37 -0.99 10.42 6.95
C LEU A 37 0.04 9.99 7.98
N PRO A 38 1.35 10.13 7.72
CA PRO A 38 2.42 9.73 8.64
C PRO A 38 2.57 10.74 9.80
N ASN A 39 1.57 10.80 10.66
CA ASN A 39 1.56 11.68 11.82
C ASN A 39 0.86 11.02 13.02
N LYS A 40 0.92 11.67 14.19
CA LYS A 40 0.39 11.15 15.46
C LYS A 40 -1.15 11.09 15.54
N ALA A 41 -1.87 11.68 14.60
CA ALA A 41 -3.33 11.55 14.56
C ALA A 41 -3.74 10.13 14.11
N PHE A 42 -2.93 9.51 13.27
CA PHE A 42 -3.16 8.16 12.75
C PHE A 42 -2.35 7.09 13.49
N PHE A 43 -1.09 7.37 13.84
CA PHE A 43 -0.18 6.40 14.45
C PHE A 43 0.11 6.79 15.89
N LYS A 44 -0.37 5.96 16.82
CA LYS A 44 -0.16 6.12 18.27
C LYS A 44 1.13 5.43 18.72
N ALA A 45 1.61 4.46 17.92
CA ALA A 45 2.85 3.75 18.17
C ALA A 45 4.01 4.72 18.46
N GLY A 46 4.82 4.39 19.44
CA GLY A 46 6.05 5.12 19.79
C GLY A 46 7.14 4.93 18.73
N LYS A 47 8.28 5.61 18.96
CA LYS A 47 9.50 5.33 18.19
C LYS A 47 10.24 4.16 18.83
N GLY A 48 10.63 3.18 18.05
CA GLY A 48 11.41 2.02 18.49
C GLY A 48 11.66 1.07 17.33
N ASN A 49 12.52 0.07 17.58
CA ASN A 49 12.84 -0.98 16.60
C ASN A 49 12.69 -2.36 17.26
N ASP A 50 11.87 -2.46 18.28
CA ASP A 50 11.57 -3.70 18.99
C ASP A 50 10.21 -4.29 18.56
N GLN A 51 9.99 -5.53 18.90
CA GLN A 51 8.76 -6.27 18.58
C GLN A 51 7.51 -5.54 19.09
N ALA A 52 7.53 -4.99 20.29
CA ALA A 52 6.39 -4.30 20.87
C ALA A 52 6.01 -3.04 20.05
N THR A 53 7.01 -2.33 19.51
CA THR A 53 6.78 -1.20 18.60
C THR A 53 6.20 -1.67 17.25
N ALA A 54 6.70 -2.79 16.70
CA ALA A 54 6.15 -3.36 15.46
C ALA A 54 4.68 -3.76 15.63
N GLU A 55 4.35 -4.44 16.72
CA GLU A 55 2.98 -4.83 17.06
C GLU A 55 2.06 -3.61 17.26
N ALA A 56 2.55 -2.54 17.87
CA ALA A 56 1.79 -1.30 18.04
C ALA A 56 1.52 -0.62 16.69
N VAL A 57 2.48 -0.60 15.76
CA VAL A 57 2.28 -0.10 14.39
C VAL A 57 1.29 -0.97 13.64
N MET A 58 1.40 -2.29 13.76
CA MET A 58 0.46 -3.24 13.15
C MET A 58 -0.97 -3.01 13.66
N ALA A 59 -1.15 -2.81 14.97
CA ALA A 59 -2.46 -2.50 15.56
C ALA A 59 -3.05 -1.18 15.01
N ASP A 60 -2.22 -0.14 14.82
CA ASP A 60 -2.68 1.10 14.18
C ASP A 60 -3.09 0.84 12.72
N VAL A 61 -2.32 0.05 11.95
CA VAL A 61 -2.63 -0.27 10.55
C VAL A 61 -3.91 -1.07 10.43
N THR A 62 -4.10 -2.16 11.21
CA THR A 62 -5.31 -2.99 11.19
C THR A 62 -6.55 -2.19 11.58
N GLN A 63 -6.44 -1.34 12.62
CA GLN A 63 -7.52 -0.45 13.02
C GLN A 63 -7.92 0.54 11.91
N LEU A 64 -6.94 1.12 11.20
CA LEU A 64 -7.18 2.08 10.12
C LEU A 64 -7.78 1.43 8.87
N ILE A 65 -7.40 0.19 8.56
CA ILE A 65 -7.98 -0.59 7.47
C ILE A 65 -9.40 -1.10 7.83
N GLY A 66 -9.69 -1.24 9.13
CA GLY A 66 -10.94 -1.84 9.60
C GLY A 66 -10.90 -3.37 9.59
N PHE A 67 -9.72 -3.95 9.80
CA PHE A 67 -9.53 -5.40 9.88
C PHE A 67 -9.48 -5.85 11.35
N ASP A 68 -10.51 -6.59 11.79
CA ASP A 68 -10.73 -6.92 13.20
C ASP A 68 -10.26 -8.33 13.61
N LEU A 69 -9.82 -9.15 12.64
CA LEU A 69 -9.38 -10.51 12.96
C LEU A 69 -7.92 -10.50 13.45
N PRO A 70 -7.56 -11.40 14.38
CA PRO A 70 -6.21 -11.48 14.92
C PRO A 70 -5.21 -11.89 13.82
N ILE A 71 -4.06 -11.22 13.80
CA ILE A 71 -2.90 -11.55 12.96
C ILE A 71 -1.66 -11.55 13.86
N ASP A 72 -0.91 -12.64 13.84
CA ASP A 72 0.38 -12.74 14.50
C ASP A 72 1.46 -12.03 13.65
N LEU A 73 2.19 -11.09 14.25
CA LEU A 73 3.29 -10.40 13.59
C LEU A 73 4.62 -11.01 14.03
N VAL A 74 5.35 -11.64 13.10
CA VAL A 74 6.56 -12.41 13.38
C VAL A 74 7.77 -11.81 12.65
N PRO A 75 8.87 -11.49 13.35
CA PRO A 75 10.08 -11.05 12.70
C PRO A 75 10.72 -12.20 11.93
N LEU A 76 11.15 -11.94 10.69
CA LEU A 76 11.91 -12.88 9.89
C LEU A 76 13.27 -13.18 10.56
N GLU A 77 13.59 -14.47 10.73
CA GLU A 77 14.91 -14.88 11.13
C GLU A 77 15.91 -14.58 10.00
N ARG A 78 16.85 -13.70 10.27
CA ARG A 78 17.89 -13.36 9.28
C ARG A 78 19.08 -14.31 9.39
N LEU A 79 19.50 -14.81 8.24
CA LEU A 79 20.80 -15.46 8.12
C LEU A 79 21.92 -14.47 8.48
N PRO A 80 22.98 -14.90 9.17
CA PRO A 80 24.19 -14.10 9.37
C PRO A 80 24.71 -13.47 8.08
N ALA A 81 25.30 -12.26 8.17
CA ALA A 81 25.71 -11.48 7.01
C ALA A 81 26.62 -12.23 6.02
N GLU A 82 27.44 -13.16 6.53
CA GLU A 82 28.35 -14.02 5.75
C GLU A 82 27.61 -15.01 4.82
N PHE A 83 26.34 -15.32 5.09
CA PHE A 83 25.52 -16.23 4.26
C PHE A 83 24.58 -15.50 3.30
N ARG A 84 24.52 -14.17 3.33
CA ARG A 84 23.59 -13.37 2.50
C ARG A 84 24.05 -13.26 1.03
N HIS A 85 25.31 -13.45 0.72
CA HIS A 85 25.88 -13.21 -0.62
C HIS A 85 25.43 -14.18 -1.71
N SER A 86 24.88 -15.34 -1.37
CA SER A 86 24.41 -16.33 -2.34
C SER A 86 22.89 -16.32 -2.57
N TYR A 87 22.14 -15.50 -1.83
CA TYR A 87 20.67 -15.45 -1.88
C TYR A 87 20.10 -14.10 -2.35
N GLN A 88 20.92 -13.23 -2.89
CA GLN A 88 20.49 -11.89 -3.37
C GLN A 88 19.48 -11.91 -4.54
N SER A 89 19.11 -13.08 -5.05
CA SER A 89 18.17 -13.21 -6.18
C SER A 89 16.76 -13.70 -5.80
N SER A 90 16.42 -13.95 -4.54
CA SER A 90 15.16 -14.58 -4.22
C SER A 90 14.43 -14.12 -2.95
N SER A 91 14.88 -13.09 -2.24
CA SER A 91 14.09 -12.62 -1.10
C SER A 91 14.46 -11.20 -0.66
N GLU A 92 14.10 -10.21 -1.42
CA GLU A 92 13.65 -8.96 -0.83
C GLU A 92 12.15 -9.06 -0.54
N VAL A 93 11.74 -10.13 0.15
CA VAL A 93 10.40 -10.23 0.70
C VAL A 93 10.38 -9.31 1.91
N ALA A 94 9.83 -8.14 1.73
CA ALA A 94 9.68 -7.12 2.76
C ALA A 94 8.70 -7.56 3.87
N GLY A 95 7.69 -8.35 3.49
CA GLY A 95 6.69 -9.00 4.33
C GLY A 95 6.09 -10.21 3.61
N THR A 96 5.39 -11.07 4.30
CA THR A 96 4.63 -12.19 3.73
C THR A 96 3.46 -12.53 4.62
N TYR A 97 2.25 -12.45 4.06
CA TYR A 97 1.04 -12.98 4.70
C TYR A 97 0.94 -14.49 4.49
N ARG A 98 0.54 -15.20 5.54
CA ARG A 98 0.23 -16.64 5.50
C ARG A 98 -1.02 -16.93 6.32
N GLU A 99 -1.88 -17.78 5.79
CA GLU A 99 -3.01 -18.35 6.55
C GLU A 99 -2.93 -19.87 6.52
N SER A 100 -3.05 -20.48 7.69
CA SER A 100 -3.09 -21.92 7.85
C SER A 100 -3.98 -22.28 9.04
N GLU A 101 -4.95 -23.16 8.83
CA GLU A 101 -5.88 -23.65 9.86
C GLU A 101 -6.59 -22.54 10.65
N GLY A 102 -6.82 -21.37 10.00
CA GLY A 102 -7.46 -20.20 10.62
C GLY A 102 -6.52 -19.31 11.44
N ALA A 103 -5.24 -19.65 11.55
CA ALA A 103 -4.21 -18.78 12.07
C ALA A 103 -3.67 -17.89 10.95
N ARG A 104 -3.62 -16.57 11.20
CA ARG A 104 -3.08 -15.57 10.28
C ARG A 104 -1.76 -15.06 10.79
N MET A 105 -0.77 -14.99 9.92
CA MET A 105 0.56 -14.56 10.28
C MET A 105 1.12 -13.62 9.20
N ILE A 106 1.74 -12.53 9.65
CA ILE A 106 2.57 -11.66 8.80
C ILE A 106 4.01 -11.77 9.30
N GLU A 107 4.89 -12.21 8.41
CA GLU A 107 6.34 -12.16 8.64
C GLU A 107 6.89 -10.82 8.11
N TYR A 108 7.78 -10.15 8.85
CA TYR A 108 8.36 -8.88 8.43
C TYR A 108 9.86 -8.84 8.65
N ASP A 109 10.57 -8.04 7.85
CA ASP A 109 11.98 -7.74 8.06
C ASP A 109 12.17 -6.67 9.15
N PRO A 110 12.78 -6.99 10.31
CA PRO A 110 12.98 -6.03 11.39
C PRO A 110 13.80 -4.78 11.01
N GLU A 111 14.68 -4.86 9.99
CA GLU A 111 15.43 -3.67 9.54
C GLU A 111 14.54 -2.61 8.89
N MET A 112 13.37 -3.00 8.37
CA MET A 112 12.42 -2.05 7.82
C MET A 112 11.88 -1.06 8.85
N MET A 113 11.89 -1.39 10.13
CA MET A 113 11.46 -0.48 11.20
C MET A 113 12.29 0.80 11.26
N SER A 114 13.54 0.77 10.77
CA SER A 114 14.36 1.98 10.58
C SER A 114 13.85 2.92 9.48
N ARG A 115 12.94 2.42 8.62
CA ARG A 115 12.31 3.11 7.50
C ARG A 115 10.78 3.07 7.64
N PRO A 116 10.20 3.85 8.56
CA PRO A 116 8.81 3.66 9.01
C PRO A 116 7.76 3.82 7.90
N ILE A 117 8.00 4.63 6.88
CA ILE A 117 7.07 4.77 5.74
C ILE A 117 7.00 3.47 4.94
N GLU A 118 8.15 2.86 4.66
CA GLU A 118 8.26 1.60 3.94
C GLU A 118 7.65 0.46 4.78
N PHE A 119 7.97 0.41 6.08
CA PHE A 119 7.42 -0.58 7.01
C PHE A 119 5.89 -0.53 7.06
N ILE A 120 5.29 0.66 7.23
CA ILE A 120 3.83 0.83 7.24
C ILE A 120 3.22 0.47 5.88
N SER A 121 3.89 0.84 4.78
CA SER A 121 3.46 0.46 3.42
C SER A 121 3.37 -1.05 3.25
N THR A 122 4.40 -1.77 3.71
CA THR A 122 4.43 -3.23 3.68
C THR A 122 3.35 -3.83 4.58
N LEU A 123 3.23 -3.38 5.82
CA LEU A 123 2.16 -3.89 6.71
C LEU A 123 0.77 -3.65 6.13
N ALA A 124 0.51 -2.50 5.50
CA ALA A 124 -0.77 -2.22 4.87
C ALA A 124 -1.04 -3.18 3.69
N HIS A 125 -0.02 -3.52 2.90
CA HIS A 125 -0.11 -4.51 1.83
C HIS A 125 -0.42 -5.90 2.39
N GLU A 126 0.31 -6.37 3.42
CA GLU A 126 0.10 -7.70 4.01
C GLU A 126 -1.25 -7.83 4.74
N VAL A 127 -1.70 -6.78 5.43
CA VAL A 127 -3.06 -6.76 6.02
C VAL A 127 -4.12 -6.78 4.93
N MET A 128 -3.85 -6.16 3.77
CA MET A 128 -4.77 -6.20 2.64
C MET A 128 -4.88 -7.62 2.06
N HIS A 129 -3.81 -8.41 2.00
CA HIS A 129 -3.90 -9.84 1.68
C HIS A 129 -4.84 -10.57 2.64
N ALA A 130 -4.73 -10.31 3.95
CA ALA A 130 -5.62 -10.91 4.95
C ALA A 130 -7.09 -10.51 4.74
N GLN A 131 -7.35 -9.24 4.38
CA GLN A 131 -8.69 -8.72 4.16
C GLN A 131 -9.34 -9.26 2.88
N LEU A 132 -8.55 -9.48 1.84
CA LEU A 132 -8.99 -9.96 0.54
C LEU A 132 -9.01 -11.49 0.42
N TRP A 133 -8.54 -12.21 1.43
CA TRP A 133 -8.44 -13.67 1.43
C TRP A 133 -9.78 -14.34 1.12
N GLY A 134 -9.79 -15.21 0.11
CA GLY A 134 -10.99 -15.92 -0.35
C GLY A 134 -11.96 -15.08 -1.19
N LEU A 135 -11.57 -13.85 -1.57
CA LEU A 135 -12.35 -12.97 -2.44
C LEU A 135 -11.70 -12.77 -3.81
N GLU A 136 -10.60 -13.48 -4.11
CA GLU A 136 -9.76 -13.28 -5.29
C GLU A 136 -10.54 -13.41 -6.61
N ASP A 137 -11.48 -14.34 -6.66
CA ASP A 137 -12.35 -14.55 -7.86
C ASP A 137 -13.44 -13.46 -8.00
N GLN A 138 -13.69 -12.68 -6.95
CA GLN A 138 -14.70 -11.62 -6.94
C GLN A 138 -14.12 -10.24 -7.25
N MET A 139 -12.79 -10.09 -7.15
CA MET A 139 -12.12 -8.84 -7.43
C MET A 139 -12.06 -8.55 -8.93
N PRO A 140 -12.10 -7.27 -9.35
CA PRO A 140 -11.87 -6.90 -10.73
C PRO A 140 -10.51 -7.40 -11.25
N GLY A 141 -10.54 -8.20 -12.31
CA GLY A 141 -9.36 -8.86 -12.88
C GLY A 141 -9.04 -10.24 -12.32
N GLY A 142 -9.75 -10.68 -11.26
CA GLY A 142 -9.60 -12.02 -10.68
C GLY A 142 -8.21 -12.30 -10.12
N ILE A 143 -7.90 -13.60 -9.95
CA ILE A 143 -6.66 -14.07 -9.32
C ILE A 143 -5.38 -13.59 -10.05
N GLU A 144 -5.42 -13.37 -11.35
CA GLU A 144 -4.26 -12.91 -12.12
C GLU A 144 -3.84 -11.48 -11.78
N MET A 145 -4.79 -10.67 -11.30
CA MET A 145 -4.55 -9.29 -10.89
C MET A 145 -4.42 -9.13 -9.36
N HIS A 146 -4.42 -10.22 -8.60
CA HIS A 146 -4.49 -10.22 -7.15
C HIS A 146 -3.46 -9.28 -6.48
N GLU A 147 -2.19 -9.38 -6.84
CA GLU A 147 -1.14 -8.55 -6.24
C GLU A 147 -1.30 -7.05 -6.58
N LEU A 148 -1.68 -6.75 -7.83
CA LEU A 148 -1.95 -5.37 -8.23
C LEU A 148 -3.19 -4.82 -7.51
N ALA A 149 -4.22 -5.67 -7.35
CA ALA A 149 -5.43 -5.32 -6.61
C ALA A 149 -5.14 -5.10 -5.12
N THR A 150 -4.27 -5.90 -4.50
CA THR A 150 -3.81 -5.73 -3.12
C THR A 150 -3.14 -4.37 -2.93
N ASP A 151 -2.17 -4.00 -3.77
CA ASP A 151 -1.55 -2.67 -3.77
C ASP A 151 -2.60 -1.55 -3.94
N LEU A 152 -3.54 -1.72 -4.87
CA LEU A 152 -4.58 -0.72 -5.14
C LEU A 152 -5.56 -0.60 -3.98
N CYS A 153 -6.01 -1.71 -3.40
CA CYS A 153 -6.91 -1.72 -2.25
C CYS A 153 -6.28 -1.04 -1.02
N ALA A 154 -4.96 -1.16 -0.83
CA ALA A 154 -4.26 -0.38 0.20
C ALA A 154 -4.37 1.14 -0.06
N VAL A 155 -4.33 1.59 -1.33
CA VAL A 155 -4.58 3.01 -1.67
C VAL A 155 -6.03 3.38 -1.36
N ILE A 156 -7.01 2.53 -1.70
CA ILE A 156 -8.45 2.75 -1.47
C ILE A 156 -8.76 2.80 0.03
N ALA A 157 -8.10 1.97 0.85
CA ALA A 157 -8.19 1.99 2.30
C ALA A 157 -7.55 3.24 2.96
N GLY A 158 -6.97 4.16 2.15
CA GLY A 158 -6.41 5.44 2.60
C GLY A 158 -4.88 5.48 2.67
N PHE A 159 -4.17 4.38 2.44
CA PHE A 159 -2.70 4.31 2.58
C PHE A 159 -1.94 4.78 1.33
N GLY A 160 -2.57 5.51 0.41
CA GLY A 160 -1.95 5.94 -0.84
C GLY A 160 -0.67 6.75 -0.69
N VAL A 161 -0.52 7.55 0.38
CA VAL A 161 0.73 8.26 0.70
C VAL A 161 1.86 7.27 1.01
N PHE A 162 1.57 6.25 1.82
CA PHE A 162 2.54 5.21 2.19
C PHE A 162 2.91 4.35 0.99
N GLN A 163 1.93 3.94 0.18
CA GLN A 163 2.15 3.15 -1.03
C GLN A 163 3.03 3.89 -2.06
N MET A 164 2.81 5.18 -2.27
CA MET A 164 3.66 5.97 -3.17
C MET A 164 5.05 6.24 -2.60
N GLN A 165 5.12 6.71 -1.35
CA GLN A 165 6.37 7.13 -0.75
C GLN A 165 7.24 5.96 -0.31
N GLY A 166 6.63 4.85 0.15
CA GLY A 166 7.32 3.59 0.48
C GLY A 166 8.00 2.99 -0.74
N ALA A 167 7.27 2.85 -1.85
CA ALA A 167 7.85 2.39 -3.11
C ALA A 167 8.97 3.30 -3.64
N ASP A 168 8.88 4.63 -3.45
CA ASP A 168 9.95 5.57 -3.83
C ASP A 168 11.22 5.38 -3.00
N GLN A 169 11.10 5.05 -1.72
CA GLN A 169 12.22 4.81 -0.80
C GLN A 169 12.87 3.45 -0.98
N SER A 170 12.09 2.43 -1.33
CA SER A 170 12.55 1.04 -1.52
C SER A 170 13.05 0.72 -2.93
N GLY A 171 13.25 1.73 -3.79
CA GLY A 171 13.73 1.52 -5.16
C GLY A 171 12.68 0.96 -6.10
N TRP A 172 11.41 1.35 -5.95
CA TRP A 172 10.24 0.97 -6.76
C TRP A 172 9.65 -0.41 -6.45
N ALA A 173 9.72 -0.84 -5.21
CA ALA A 173 9.10 -2.08 -4.77
C ALA A 173 7.55 -2.03 -4.89
N GLY A 174 6.94 -3.22 -4.98
CA GLY A 174 5.50 -3.42 -5.15
C GLY A 174 5.11 -3.66 -6.61
N TYR A 175 3.84 -3.97 -6.81
CA TYR A 175 3.31 -4.45 -8.10
C TYR A 175 2.78 -3.33 -8.98
N LEU A 176 2.26 -2.24 -8.41
CA LEU A 176 1.82 -1.08 -9.18
C LEU A 176 3.00 -0.18 -9.58
N THR A 177 2.93 0.42 -10.76
CA THR A 177 3.86 1.48 -11.16
C THR A 177 3.58 2.77 -10.39
N GLN A 178 4.54 3.68 -10.31
CA GLN A 178 4.34 4.98 -9.66
C GLN A 178 3.32 5.86 -10.41
N GLU A 179 3.21 5.70 -11.73
CA GLU A 179 2.17 6.34 -12.53
C GLU A 179 0.80 5.86 -12.10
N THR A 180 0.63 4.54 -11.92
CA THR A 180 -0.63 3.94 -11.48
C THR A 180 -0.97 4.33 -10.05
N ARG A 181 -0.01 4.28 -9.12
CA ARG A 181 -0.20 4.75 -7.74
C ARG A 181 -0.59 6.23 -7.70
N GLY A 182 0.05 7.06 -8.50
CA GLY A 182 -0.27 8.49 -8.60
C GLY A 182 -1.67 8.74 -9.14
N ALA A 183 -2.11 7.97 -10.14
CA ALA A 183 -3.47 8.04 -10.67
C ALA A 183 -4.50 7.54 -9.65
N ALA A 184 -4.23 6.43 -8.96
CA ALA A 184 -5.10 5.89 -7.92
C ALA A 184 -5.27 6.86 -6.74
N LEU A 185 -4.17 7.45 -6.24
CA LEU A 185 -4.24 8.45 -5.17
C LEU A 185 -4.97 9.73 -5.62
N ALA A 186 -4.79 10.16 -6.86
CA ALA A 186 -5.53 11.30 -7.41
C ALA A 186 -7.04 11.01 -7.48
N TYR A 187 -7.42 9.80 -7.90
CA TYR A 187 -8.83 9.36 -7.92
C TYR A 187 -9.41 9.31 -6.51
N TYR A 188 -8.69 8.70 -5.56
CA TYR A 188 -9.05 8.64 -4.15
C TYR A 188 -9.36 10.03 -3.57
N LEU A 189 -8.49 11.00 -3.80
CA LEU A 189 -8.68 12.37 -3.31
C LEU A 189 -9.89 13.03 -4.00
N LYS A 190 -10.01 12.85 -5.32
CA LYS A 190 -11.09 13.45 -6.12
C LYS A 190 -12.47 12.94 -5.70
N THR A 191 -12.65 11.64 -5.47
CA THR A 191 -13.93 11.06 -5.05
C THR A 191 -14.37 11.50 -3.64
N ARG A 192 -13.44 12.08 -2.87
CA ARG A 192 -13.67 12.61 -1.52
C ARG A 192 -13.63 14.13 -1.44
N ASP A 193 -13.72 14.83 -2.59
CA ASP A 193 -13.65 16.28 -2.69
C ASP A 193 -12.39 16.90 -2.02
N LEU A 194 -11.30 16.15 -1.98
CA LEU A 194 -10.00 16.56 -1.43
C LEU A 194 -9.05 17.03 -2.54
N THR A 195 -8.12 17.91 -2.19
CA THR A 195 -7.05 18.37 -3.09
C THR A 195 -5.72 17.71 -2.77
N ASP A 196 -4.75 17.75 -3.69
CA ASP A 196 -3.39 17.26 -3.52
C ASP A 196 -2.64 17.95 -2.36
N MET A 197 -3.04 19.16 -1.96
CA MET A 197 -2.46 19.89 -0.82
C MET A 197 -2.49 19.10 0.50
N VAL A 198 -3.46 18.21 0.68
CA VAL A 198 -3.59 17.37 1.89
C VAL A 198 -2.42 16.39 2.01
N VAL A 199 -1.93 15.84 0.89
CA VAL A 199 -0.91 14.79 0.86
C VAL A 199 0.48 15.28 0.42
N GLU A 200 0.55 16.37 -0.34
CA GLU A 200 1.82 16.92 -0.88
C GLU A 200 2.93 17.11 0.17
N PRO A 201 2.68 17.56 1.42
CA PRO A 201 3.72 17.72 2.43
C PRO A 201 4.46 16.41 2.78
N TYR A 202 3.83 15.27 2.54
CA TYR A 202 4.33 13.94 2.89
C TYR A 202 4.94 13.19 1.71
N LEU A 203 4.94 13.78 0.52
CA LEU A 203 5.43 13.17 -0.70
C LEU A 203 6.74 13.78 -1.17
N SER A 204 7.64 12.95 -1.69
CA SER A 204 8.84 13.40 -2.40
C SER A 204 8.49 14.20 -3.66
N SER A 205 9.45 14.94 -4.20
CA SER A 205 9.24 15.68 -5.46
C SER A 205 8.87 14.75 -6.63
N ARG A 206 9.39 13.50 -6.64
CA ARG A 206 9.03 12.48 -7.63
C ARG A 206 7.59 12.03 -7.47
N CYS A 207 7.19 11.65 -6.26
CA CYS A 207 5.82 11.23 -5.96
C CYS A 207 4.81 12.34 -6.29
N ARG A 208 5.09 13.59 -5.90
CA ARG A 208 4.24 14.74 -6.27
C ARG A 208 4.08 14.91 -7.78
N LYS A 209 5.14 14.67 -8.56
CA LYS A 209 5.06 14.70 -10.02
C LYS A 209 4.11 13.64 -10.57
N HIS A 210 4.17 12.40 -10.04
CA HIS A 210 3.26 11.32 -10.45
C HIS A 210 1.82 11.60 -10.03
N LEU A 211 1.60 12.11 -8.82
CA LEU A 211 0.28 12.53 -8.36
C LEU A 211 -0.34 13.59 -9.28
N ARG A 212 0.40 14.67 -9.61
CA ARG A 212 -0.08 15.73 -10.52
C ARG A 212 -0.37 15.22 -11.93
N ARG A 213 0.38 14.26 -12.42
CA ARG A 213 0.07 13.60 -13.69
C ARG A 213 -1.18 12.72 -13.58
N GLY A 214 -1.36 12.05 -12.44
CA GLY A 214 -2.55 11.29 -12.13
C GLY A 214 -3.83 12.14 -12.15
N TRP A 215 -3.80 13.35 -11.60
CA TRP A 215 -4.91 14.31 -11.68
C TRP A 215 -5.37 14.64 -13.11
N ALA A 216 -4.46 14.57 -14.07
CA ALA A 216 -4.80 14.84 -15.47
C ALA A 216 -5.50 13.65 -16.15
N THR A 217 -5.58 12.50 -15.50
CA THR A 217 -6.28 11.31 -15.98
C THR A 217 -7.79 11.41 -15.72
N TRP A 218 -8.16 12.01 -14.61
CA TRP A 218 -9.52 12.17 -14.11
C TRP A 218 -10.06 13.60 -14.34
#